data_5a5ff4e8db9aaef66aa94b50bdbb2300
#
_entry.id   5a5ff4e8db9aaef66aa94b50bdbb2300
#
_cell.length_a   1.000
_cell.length_b   1.000
_cell.length_c   1.000
_cell.angle_alpha   90.00
_cell.angle_beta   90.00
_cell.angle_gamma   90.00
#
_symmetry.space_group_name_H-M   'P 1'
#
loop_
_entity.id
_entity.type
_entity.pdbx_description
1 polymer ?
#
loop_
_entity_poly.entity_id
_entity_poly.type
_entity_poly.pdbx_seq_one_letter_code
_entity_poly.pdbx_strand_id
1 'polypeptide(L)'
;MSDLVRYDPLEHGRLAGGLKEYRGFTQKDARAAADDTALTRGFKNSMRSARMGWNALTGDKEELGRLKAEDMDYRKIQEGRKSQARRELGEAWEKGGGVGGGLSNVWGELKKDWREKGLDGALEDVGEMAGAVLEQAPNALVPLATTTAGGILGALAGGNAAVGAYAGATLGNTLMEYGGQLDRAAEAAGVDPADKDAVMAFIARGAPGALKNAAVKGAVVGAADMAAMKLGGSILNMGKKAAGKAALEKMGVAAADKAAVAAAKGTPEFAALAKESAKGGLGGAARHAAAYATEAAGEFAGEYLGTGLANGEWDEKGAALEAFSSLGHSAVG
;
A
#
# COMPACT_ATOMS: atom_id res chain seq x y z
N MET A 1 33.21 -11.63 6.81
CA MET A 1 33.51 -10.18 6.77
C MET A 1 33.61 -9.83 5.31
N SER A 2 32.47 -9.57 4.75
CA SER A 2 32.25 -9.52 3.33
C SER A 2 32.21 -8.09 2.83
N ASP A 3 32.71 -7.94 1.70
CA ASP A 3 32.79 -6.84 0.77
C ASP A 3 31.58 -5.91 0.83
N LEU A 4 31.60 -4.99 1.80
CA LEU A 4 30.86 -3.75 1.66
C LEU A 4 31.46 -3.06 0.43
N VAL A 5 30.75 -3.12 -0.67
CA VAL A 5 31.03 -2.35 -1.89
C VAL A 5 31.49 -0.97 -1.41
N ARG A 6 32.73 -0.62 -1.71
CA ARG A 6 33.25 0.72 -1.46
C ARG A 6 32.42 1.68 -2.32
N TYR A 7 31.41 2.23 -1.69
CA TYR A 7 30.64 3.34 -2.27
C TYR A 7 31.57 4.57 -2.24
N ASP A 8 32.01 5.00 -3.38
CA ASP A 8 32.76 6.23 -3.50
C ASP A 8 31.76 7.39 -3.72
N PRO A 9 31.55 8.24 -2.73
CA PRO A 9 30.60 9.35 -2.82
C PRO A 9 31.09 10.47 -3.75
N LEU A 10 32.35 10.43 -4.22
CA LEU A 10 32.95 11.47 -5.05
C LEU A 10 32.76 11.24 -6.56
N GLU A 11 32.46 10.01 -6.99
CA GLU A 11 32.21 9.72 -8.43
C GLU A 11 30.87 10.23 -8.96
N HIS A 12 29.92 10.55 -8.10
CA HIS A 12 28.54 10.85 -8.50
C HIS A 12 28.13 12.32 -8.36
N GLY A 13 29.06 13.24 -8.20
CA GLY A 13 28.83 14.64 -7.83
C GLY A 13 28.43 15.61 -8.95
N ARG A 14 28.27 15.18 -10.20
CA ARG A 14 27.91 16.12 -11.29
C ARG A 14 26.74 15.60 -12.11
N LEU A 15 25.55 16.00 -11.72
CA LEU A 15 24.37 15.82 -12.56
C LEU A 15 24.44 16.84 -13.71
N ALA A 16 24.51 16.36 -14.95
CA ALA A 16 24.42 17.19 -16.14
C ALA A 16 23.05 17.87 -16.19
N GLY A 17 23.02 19.20 -16.29
CA GLY A 17 21.81 19.93 -16.64
C GLY A 17 21.16 20.79 -15.57
N GLY A 18 21.91 21.29 -14.58
CA GLY A 18 21.41 22.35 -13.67
C GLY A 18 20.54 21.86 -12.51
N LEU A 19 20.54 20.56 -12.23
CA LEU A 19 19.98 20.01 -11.01
C LEU A 19 20.94 20.28 -9.84
N LYS A 20 20.40 20.61 -8.65
CA LYS A 20 21.22 20.78 -7.43
C LYS A 20 22.06 19.54 -7.20
N GLU A 21 23.33 19.76 -6.82
CA GLU A 21 24.23 18.66 -6.46
C GLU A 21 23.56 17.77 -5.39
N TYR A 22 23.22 16.56 -5.78
CA TYR A 22 22.80 15.55 -4.83
C TYR A 22 24.04 15.05 -4.10
N ARG A 23 24.08 15.29 -2.81
CA ARG A 23 25.25 14.99 -1.97
C ARG A 23 25.53 13.49 -1.82
N GLY A 24 24.63 12.61 -2.29
CA GLY A 24 24.72 11.18 -2.07
C GLY A 24 24.45 10.77 -0.61
N PHE A 25 24.23 9.49 -0.39
CA PHE A 25 24.13 8.94 0.96
C PHE A 25 25.52 8.90 1.59
N THR A 26 25.68 9.51 2.76
CA THR A 26 26.90 9.37 3.57
C THR A 26 26.92 7.99 4.24
N GLN A 27 28.10 7.57 4.71
CA GLN A 27 28.22 6.33 5.50
C GLN A 27 27.32 6.37 6.75
N LYS A 28 27.06 7.56 7.31
CA LYS A 28 26.15 7.76 8.44
C LYS A 28 24.69 7.51 8.01
N ASP A 29 24.29 8.01 6.85
CA ASP A 29 22.93 7.81 6.31
C ASP A 29 22.69 6.34 5.97
N ALA A 30 23.70 5.68 5.40
CA ALA A 30 23.67 4.25 5.13
C ALA A 30 23.49 3.42 6.41
N ARG A 31 24.18 3.78 7.50
CA ARG A 31 24.01 3.12 8.81
C ARG A 31 22.62 3.39 9.37
N ALA A 32 22.16 4.65 9.35
CA ALA A 32 20.84 5.01 9.83
C ALA A 32 19.72 4.29 9.05
N ALA A 33 19.84 4.21 7.72
CA ALA A 33 18.92 3.45 6.88
C ALA A 33 18.96 1.95 7.20
N ALA A 34 20.10 1.49 7.67
CA ALA A 34 20.35 0.14 8.10
C ALA A 34 19.57 -0.25 9.36
N ASP A 35 19.48 0.63 10.30
CA ASP A 35 18.86 0.39 11.60
C ASP A 35 17.34 0.65 11.57
N ASP A 36 16.81 1.07 10.42
CA ASP A 36 15.37 1.29 10.26
C ASP A 36 14.56 0.00 10.47
N THR A 37 13.54 0.08 11.30
CA THR A 37 12.52 -0.98 11.41
C THR A 37 11.70 -1.06 10.11
N ALA A 38 10.99 -2.16 9.88
CA ALA A 38 10.09 -2.33 8.72
C ALA A 38 9.10 -1.16 8.61
N LEU A 39 8.47 -0.78 9.73
CA LEU A 39 7.51 0.33 9.77
C LEU A 39 8.18 1.68 9.45
N THR A 40 9.38 1.93 9.99
CA THR A 40 10.14 3.17 9.70
C THR A 40 10.54 3.23 8.23
N ARG A 41 10.97 2.11 7.66
CA ARG A 41 11.27 2.01 6.22
C ARG A 41 10.05 2.32 5.37
N GLY A 42 8.92 1.68 5.68
CA GLY A 42 7.66 1.93 4.98
C GLY A 42 7.26 3.40 5.03
N PHE A 43 7.30 4.02 6.21
CA PHE A 43 6.98 5.45 6.37
C PHE A 43 7.91 6.35 5.54
N LYS A 44 9.22 6.12 5.57
CA LYS A 44 10.18 6.89 4.78
C LYS A 44 9.92 6.71 3.27
N ASN A 45 9.63 5.50 2.82
CA ASN A 45 9.32 5.21 1.42
C ASN A 45 8.03 5.91 0.99
N SER A 46 6.96 5.81 1.77
CA SER A 46 5.68 6.46 1.48
C SER A 46 5.81 7.97 1.40
N MET A 47 6.49 8.58 2.36
CA MET A 47 6.71 10.04 2.35
C MET A 47 7.58 10.48 1.17
N ARG A 48 8.58 9.68 0.78
CA ARG A 48 9.42 9.96 -0.39
C ARG A 48 8.60 9.86 -1.69
N SER A 49 7.80 8.80 -1.85
CA SER A 49 6.92 8.62 -3.01
C SER A 49 5.92 9.78 -3.12
N ALA A 50 5.24 10.15 -2.04
CA ALA A 50 4.32 11.27 -2.03
C ALA A 50 4.99 12.60 -2.40
N ARG A 51 6.20 12.85 -1.89
CA ARG A 51 6.98 14.06 -2.25
C ARG A 51 7.41 14.04 -3.71
N MET A 52 7.83 12.91 -4.25
CA MET A 52 8.15 12.79 -5.68
C MET A 52 6.92 13.10 -6.54
N GLY A 53 5.77 12.50 -6.21
CA GLY A 53 4.51 12.79 -6.92
C GLY A 53 4.10 14.25 -6.83
N TRP A 54 4.24 14.87 -5.65
CA TRP A 54 3.95 16.29 -5.47
C TRP A 54 4.86 17.19 -6.32
N ASN A 55 6.17 16.94 -6.32
CA ASN A 55 7.12 17.73 -7.11
C ASN A 55 6.91 17.53 -8.62
N ALA A 56 6.46 16.34 -9.03
CA ALA A 56 6.05 16.12 -10.42
C ALA A 56 4.82 16.95 -10.81
N LEU A 57 3.82 17.02 -9.93
CA LEU A 57 2.61 17.83 -10.15
C LEU A 57 2.91 19.33 -10.18
N THR A 58 3.80 19.80 -9.32
CA THR A 58 4.19 21.23 -9.26
C THR A 58 5.26 21.62 -10.27
N GLY A 59 5.85 20.64 -10.96
CA GLY A 59 6.89 20.86 -11.97
C GLY A 59 8.28 21.15 -11.39
N ASP A 60 8.50 20.89 -10.10
CA ASP A 60 9.83 21.04 -9.47
C ASP A 60 10.73 19.84 -9.82
N LYS A 61 11.33 19.93 -11.01
CA LYS A 61 12.20 18.87 -11.54
C LYS A 61 13.49 18.71 -10.73
N GLU A 62 13.96 19.78 -10.11
CA GLU A 62 15.19 19.80 -9.33
C GLU A 62 15.03 18.96 -8.06
N GLU A 63 13.98 19.25 -7.28
CA GLU A 63 13.69 18.49 -6.08
C GLU A 63 13.23 17.05 -6.42
N LEU A 64 12.49 16.85 -7.51
CA LEU A 64 12.13 15.54 -8.03
C LEU A 64 13.36 14.68 -8.32
N GLY A 65 14.35 15.24 -9.05
CA GLY A 65 15.60 14.56 -9.35
C GLY A 65 16.36 14.18 -8.08
N ARG A 66 16.49 15.12 -7.14
CA ARG A 66 17.12 14.88 -5.83
C ARG A 66 16.45 13.72 -5.06
N LEU A 67 15.13 13.74 -4.98
CA LEU A 67 14.37 12.69 -4.28
C LEU A 67 14.49 11.33 -4.96
N LYS A 68 14.52 11.30 -6.31
CA LYS A 68 14.70 10.06 -7.05
C LYS A 68 16.10 9.49 -6.85
N ALA A 69 17.15 10.33 -6.88
CA ALA A 69 18.50 9.89 -6.58
C ALA A 69 18.63 9.31 -5.17
N GLU A 70 17.98 9.95 -4.18
CA GLU A 70 17.90 9.46 -2.81
C GLU A 70 17.18 8.10 -2.73
N ASP A 71 16.08 7.94 -3.46
CA ASP A 71 15.33 6.68 -3.52
C ASP A 71 16.17 5.53 -4.10
N MET A 72 16.90 5.80 -5.18
CA MET A 72 17.78 4.81 -5.80
C MET A 72 18.89 4.35 -4.86
N ASP A 73 19.54 5.27 -4.12
CA ASP A 73 20.55 4.92 -3.13
C ASP A 73 19.96 4.13 -1.96
N TYR A 74 18.79 4.53 -1.48
CA TYR A 74 18.11 3.84 -0.40
C TYR A 74 17.72 2.41 -0.79
N ARG A 75 17.19 2.21 -1.99
CA ARG A 75 16.85 0.87 -2.51
C ARG A 75 18.08 -0.04 -2.58
N LYS A 76 19.22 0.44 -3.07
CA LYS A 76 20.47 -0.33 -3.12
C LYS A 76 20.90 -0.82 -1.72
N ILE A 77 20.79 0.06 -0.71
CA ILE A 77 21.10 -0.32 0.69
C ILE A 77 20.15 -1.41 1.18
N GLN A 78 18.85 -1.26 0.90
CA GLN A 78 17.84 -2.22 1.36
C GLN A 78 17.96 -3.57 0.64
N GLU A 79 18.25 -3.57 -0.66
CA GLU A 79 18.46 -4.82 -1.42
C GLU A 79 19.65 -5.62 -0.91
N GLY A 80 20.75 -4.95 -0.58
CA GLY A 80 21.92 -5.60 0.00
C GLY A 80 21.68 -6.24 1.40
N ARG A 81 20.52 -5.96 2.00
CA ARG A 81 20.14 -6.40 3.35
C ARG A 81 18.99 -7.38 3.41
N LYS A 82 18.37 -7.68 2.25
CA LYS A 82 17.33 -8.71 2.22
C LYS A 82 17.89 -9.99 2.83
N SER A 83 17.21 -10.53 3.83
CA SER A 83 17.55 -11.81 4.41
C SER A 83 17.53 -12.90 3.33
N GLN A 84 18.17 -14.02 3.60
CA GLN A 84 18.13 -15.16 2.71
C GLN A 84 16.67 -15.66 2.55
N ALA A 85 15.94 -15.76 3.68
CA ALA A 85 14.52 -16.14 3.68
C ALA A 85 13.67 -15.22 2.78
N ARG A 86 13.84 -13.89 2.88
CA ARG A 86 13.10 -12.93 2.05
C ARG A 86 13.43 -13.08 0.55
N ARG A 87 14.66 -13.41 0.21
CA ARG A 87 15.04 -13.68 -1.20
C ARG A 87 14.41 -14.97 -1.71
N GLU A 88 14.48 -16.05 -0.92
CA GLU A 88 13.92 -17.35 -1.26
C GLU A 88 12.39 -17.28 -1.43
N LEU A 89 11.68 -16.58 -0.55
CA LEU A 89 10.24 -16.34 -0.68
C LEU A 89 9.89 -15.51 -1.93
N GLY A 90 10.68 -14.46 -2.23
CA GLY A 90 10.51 -13.67 -3.46
C GLY A 90 10.73 -14.50 -4.72
N GLU A 91 11.80 -15.29 -4.77
CA GLU A 91 12.06 -16.20 -5.89
C GLU A 91 10.98 -17.28 -6.05
N ALA A 92 10.48 -17.84 -4.93
CA ALA A 92 9.39 -18.81 -4.96
C ALA A 92 8.11 -18.19 -5.55
N TRP A 93 7.82 -16.95 -5.18
CA TRP A 93 6.71 -16.19 -5.73
C TRP A 93 6.87 -15.97 -7.24
N GLU A 94 8.05 -15.49 -7.67
CA GLU A 94 8.32 -15.21 -9.08
C GLU A 94 8.24 -16.45 -9.98
N LYS A 95 8.69 -17.60 -9.49
CA LYS A 95 8.62 -18.89 -10.20
C LYS A 95 7.19 -19.41 -10.38
N GLY A 96 6.22 -18.87 -9.67
CA GLY A 96 4.87 -19.41 -9.60
C GLY A 96 4.00 -19.25 -10.85
N GLY A 97 4.38 -18.44 -11.84
CA GLY A 97 3.65 -18.32 -13.11
C GLY A 97 2.27 -17.63 -13.01
N GLY A 98 1.88 -17.09 -11.83
CA GLY A 98 0.62 -16.44 -11.54
C GLY A 98 0.32 -16.48 -10.04
N VAL A 99 -0.78 -15.83 -9.60
CA VAL A 99 -1.12 -15.71 -8.17
C VAL A 99 -1.20 -17.06 -7.47
N GLY A 100 -1.95 -17.99 -8.04
CA GLY A 100 -2.13 -19.32 -7.46
C GLY A 100 -0.82 -20.12 -7.38
N GLY A 101 0.02 -20.03 -8.41
CA GLY A 101 1.35 -20.64 -8.43
C GLY A 101 2.31 -19.97 -7.45
N GLY A 102 2.30 -18.63 -7.38
CA GLY A 102 3.10 -17.88 -6.42
C GLY A 102 2.78 -18.26 -4.97
N LEU A 103 1.51 -18.24 -4.60
CA LEU A 103 1.06 -18.65 -3.27
C LEU A 103 1.41 -20.13 -2.97
N SER A 104 1.24 -21.02 -3.95
CA SER A 104 1.58 -22.43 -3.79
C SER A 104 3.07 -22.63 -3.54
N ASN A 105 3.92 -21.90 -4.26
CA ASN A 105 5.37 -21.99 -4.12
C ASN A 105 5.86 -21.40 -2.79
N VAL A 106 5.35 -20.24 -2.38
CA VAL A 106 5.64 -19.66 -1.06
C VAL A 106 5.24 -20.62 0.05
N TRP A 107 4.05 -21.24 -0.07
CA TRP A 107 3.63 -22.27 0.88
C TRP A 107 4.51 -23.52 0.85
N GLY A 108 5.06 -23.85 -0.31
CA GLY A 108 6.06 -24.91 -0.49
C GLY A 108 7.35 -24.63 0.27
N GLU A 109 7.89 -23.40 0.16
CA GLU A 109 9.10 -22.98 0.89
C GLU A 109 8.86 -22.95 2.42
N LEU A 110 7.74 -22.39 2.88
CA LEU A 110 7.37 -22.44 4.30
C LEU A 110 7.34 -23.86 4.85
N LYS A 111 6.77 -24.82 4.09
CA LYS A 111 6.75 -26.25 4.49
C LYS A 111 8.13 -26.87 4.47
N LYS A 112 8.98 -26.50 3.54
CA LYS A 112 10.37 -26.96 3.41
C LYS A 112 11.17 -26.50 4.61
N ASP A 113 11.13 -25.20 4.91
CA ASP A 113 11.85 -24.62 6.04
C ASP A 113 11.36 -25.17 7.38
N TRP A 114 10.04 -25.42 7.51
CA TRP A 114 9.51 -26.15 8.66
C TRP A 114 10.11 -27.55 8.81
N ARG A 115 10.30 -28.27 7.71
CA ARG A 115 10.85 -29.64 7.76
C ARG A 115 12.36 -29.68 7.98
N GLU A 116 13.08 -28.72 7.42
CA GLU A 116 14.55 -28.68 7.43
C GLU A 116 15.09 -27.96 8.69
N LYS A 117 14.50 -26.83 9.05
CA LYS A 117 14.95 -25.96 10.14
C LYS A 117 14.01 -25.99 11.37
N GLY A 118 12.88 -26.71 11.28
CA GLY A 118 11.88 -26.81 12.37
C GLY A 118 11.10 -25.51 12.55
N LEU A 119 10.67 -25.29 13.81
CA LEU A 119 9.87 -24.12 14.18
C LEU A 119 10.61 -22.79 13.92
N ASP A 120 11.91 -22.78 14.13
CA ASP A 120 12.72 -21.56 14.00
C ASP A 120 12.73 -21.05 12.55
N GLY A 121 12.88 -21.94 11.55
CA GLY A 121 12.82 -21.58 10.15
C GLY A 121 11.45 -21.05 9.72
N ALA A 122 10.39 -21.71 10.14
CA ALA A 122 9.04 -21.23 9.85
C ALA A 122 8.73 -19.89 10.52
N LEU A 123 9.22 -19.64 11.74
CA LEU A 123 9.08 -18.35 12.42
C LEU A 123 9.88 -17.25 11.74
N GLU A 124 11.06 -17.55 11.18
CA GLU A 124 11.85 -16.61 10.38
C GLU A 124 11.09 -16.18 9.15
N ASP A 125 10.56 -17.10 8.36
CA ASP A 125 9.77 -16.82 7.17
C ASP A 125 8.51 -16.00 7.48
N VAL A 126 7.76 -16.39 8.51
CA VAL A 126 6.58 -15.63 8.96
C VAL A 126 6.97 -14.24 9.44
N GLY A 127 8.10 -14.09 10.12
CA GLY A 127 8.66 -12.81 10.54
C GLY A 127 9.01 -11.91 9.36
N GLU A 128 9.61 -12.46 8.30
CA GLU A 128 9.93 -11.72 7.08
C GLU A 128 8.66 -11.31 6.30
N MET A 129 7.67 -12.18 6.20
CA MET A 129 6.37 -11.84 5.61
C MET A 129 5.67 -10.74 6.41
N ALA A 130 5.62 -10.85 7.73
CA ALA A 130 5.06 -9.82 8.60
C ALA A 130 5.82 -8.49 8.48
N GLY A 131 7.15 -8.55 8.36
CA GLY A 131 8.00 -7.38 8.11
C GLY A 131 7.66 -6.70 6.79
N ALA A 132 7.47 -7.47 5.72
CA ALA A 132 7.08 -6.93 4.40
C ALA A 132 5.70 -6.25 4.46
N VAL A 133 4.73 -6.86 5.14
CA VAL A 133 3.40 -6.28 5.36
C VAL A 133 3.49 -4.97 6.18
N LEU A 134 4.26 -4.95 7.26
CA LEU A 134 4.47 -3.75 8.08
C LEU A 134 5.19 -2.63 7.31
N GLU A 135 6.06 -2.98 6.38
CA GLU A 135 6.74 -2.00 5.51
C GLU A 135 5.77 -1.32 4.54
N GLN A 136 4.72 -2.03 4.10
CA GLN A 136 3.70 -1.46 3.22
C GLN A 136 2.61 -0.68 3.97
N ALA A 137 2.38 -0.95 5.26
CA ALA A 137 1.32 -0.31 6.04
C ALA A 137 1.27 1.22 5.93
N PRO A 138 2.38 1.97 5.94
CA PRO A 138 2.34 3.42 5.78
C PRO A 138 1.90 3.91 4.40
N ASN A 139 1.91 3.07 3.37
CA ASN A 139 1.50 3.47 2.02
C ASN A 139 0.03 3.89 1.95
N ALA A 140 -0.81 3.35 2.83
CA ALA A 140 -2.21 3.74 2.92
C ALA A 140 -2.44 5.12 3.56
N LEU A 141 -1.46 5.66 4.29
CA LEU A 141 -1.64 6.92 5.04
C LEU A 141 -1.86 8.13 4.12
N VAL A 142 -1.15 8.21 3.00
CA VAL A 142 -1.28 9.34 2.06
C VAL A 142 -2.63 9.30 1.35
N PRO A 143 -3.05 8.19 0.71
CA PRO A 143 -4.39 8.08 0.13
C PRO A 143 -5.50 8.31 1.15
N LEU A 144 -5.39 7.79 2.37
CA LEU A 144 -6.38 7.99 3.43
C LEU A 144 -6.49 9.47 3.83
N ALA A 145 -5.36 10.13 4.06
CA ALA A 145 -5.34 11.55 4.43
C ALA A 145 -5.94 12.44 3.32
N THR A 146 -5.56 12.21 2.05
CA THR A 146 -6.08 12.96 0.91
C THR A 146 -7.54 12.67 0.64
N THR A 147 -8.00 11.42 0.80
CA THR A 147 -9.42 11.03 0.71
C THR A 147 -10.25 11.75 1.76
N THR A 148 -9.79 11.76 3.00
CA THR A 148 -10.48 12.42 4.11
C THR A 148 -10.54 13.94 3.90
N ALA A 149 -9.41 14.56 3.55
CA ALA A 149 -9.34 15.99 3.26
C ALA A 149 -10.24 16.37 2.08
N GLY A 150 -10.21 15.59 1.01
CA GLY A 150 -11.08 15.79 -0.16
C GLY A 150 -12.55 15.70 0.18
N GLY A 151 -12.95 14.71 0.99
CA GLY A 151 -14.33 14.56 1.46
C GLY A 151 -14.81 15.75 2.27
N ILE A 152 -13.98 16.24 3.21
CA ILE A 152 -14.28 17.44 4.01
C ILE A 152 -14.40 18.68 3.12
N LEU A 153 -13.44 18.91 2.23
CA LEU A 153 -13.45 20.05 1.31
C LEU A 153 -14.66 20.00 0.36
N GLY A 154 -14.99 18.81 -0.16
CA GLY A 154 -16.17 18.61 -1.00
C GLY A 154 -17.47 18.96 -0.28
N ALA A 155 -17.62 18.59 0.99
CA ALA A 155 -18.75 18.95 1.82
C ALA A 155 -18.81 20.46 2.13
N LEU A 156 -17.67 21.06 2.50
CA LEU A 156 -17.58 22.48 2.85
C LEU A 156 -17.83 23.41 1.66
N ALA A 157 -17.44 22.98 0.44
CA ALA A 157 -17.70 23.74 -0.79
C ALA A 157 -19.17 23.66 -1.25
N GLY A 158 -20.06 23.10 -0.45
CA GLY A 158 -21.48 22.88 -0.83
C GLY A 158 -21.66 21.80 -1.89
N GLY A 159 -20.61 21.02 -2.15
CA GLY A 159 -20.61 19.92 -3.10
C GLY A 159 -20.91 18.56 -2.45
N ASN A 160 -20.59 17.52 -3.17
CA ASN A 160 -20.77 16.14 -2.72
C ASN A 160 -19.48 15.63 -2.04
N ALA A 161 -19.57 15.30 -0.74
CA ALA A 161 -18.44 14.74 0.00
C ALA A 161 -17.85 13.48 -0.64
N ALA A 162 -18.67 12.65 -1.26
CA ALA A 162 -18.20 11.45 -1.96
C ALA A 162 -17.38 11.77 -3.21
N VAL A 163 -17.74 12.80 -3.95
CA VAL A 163 -16.97 13.30 -5.10
C VAL A 163 -15.64 13.89 -4.63
N GLY A 164 -15.66 14.67 -3.55
CA GLY A 164 -14.45 15.21 -2.94
C GLY A 164 -13.53 14.11 -2.41
N ALA A 165 -14.07 13.10 -1.75
CA ALA A 165 -13.32 11.93 -1.26
C ALA A 165 -12.69 11.16 -2.43
N TYR A 166 -13.42 10.92 -3.51
CA TYR A 166 -12.87 10.28 -4.72
C TYR A 166 -11.72 11.07 -5.33
N ALA A 167 -11.90 12.39 -5.47
CA ALA A 167 -10.82 13.26 -5.97
C ALA A 167 -9.58 13.22 -5.07
N GLY A 168 -9.78 13.20 -3.75
CA GLY A 168 -8.72 13.04 -2.77
C GLY A 168 -8.02 11.69 -2.85
N ALA A 169 -8.77 10.60 -2.98
CA ALA A 169 -8.22 9.25 -3.19
C ALA A 169 -7.40 9.18 -4.48
N THR A 170 -7.94 9.67 -5.59
CA THR A 170 -7.22 9.75 -6.87
C THR A 170 -5.92 10.52 -6.75
N LEU A 171 -5.94 11.68 -6.09
CA LEU A 171 -4.73 12.47 -5.86
C LEU A 171 -3.72 11.69 -5.02
N GLY A 172 -4.13 11.12 -3.89
CA GLY A 172 -3.26 10.37 -3.01
C GLY A 172 -2.59 9.19 -3.69
N ASN A 173 -3.38 8.39 -4.40
CA ASN A 173 -2.85 7.26 -5.17
C ASN A 173 -1.94 7.72 -6.32
N THR A 174 -2.27 8.82 -7.02
CA THR A 174 -1.37 9.41 -8.04
C THR A 174 -0.01 9.79 -7.46
N LEU A 175 -0.01 10.41 -6.28
CA LEU A 175 1.24 10.80 -5.60
C LEU A 175 2.09 9.58 -5.24
N MET A 176 1.46 8.53 -4.74
CA MET A 176 2.15 7.30 -4.34
C MET A 176 2.68 6.51 -5.54
N GLU A 177 1.90 6.46 -6.62
CA GLU A 177 2.23 5.70 -7.83
C GLU A 177 3.33 6.34 -8.69
N TYR A 178 3.53 7.66 -8.56
CA TYR A 178 4.41 8.39 -9.47
C TYR A 178 5.83 7.81 -9.54
N GLY A 179 6.39 7.39 -8.41
CA GLY A 179 7.75 6.82 -8.38
C GLY A 179 7.90 5.57 -9.24
N GLY A 180 6.94 4.65 -9.16
CA GLY A 180 6.90 3.42 -9.98
C GLY A 180 6.64 3.72 -11.45
N GLN A 181 5.72 4.67 -11.73
CA GLN A 181 5.44 5.08 -13.10
C GLN A 181 6.59 5.84 -13.76
N LEU A 182 7.42 6.53 -12.97
CA LEU A 182 8.65 7.16 -13.46
C LEU A 182 9.65 6.10 -13.95
N ASP A 183 9.84 5.02 -13.18
CA ASP A 183 10.73 3.92 -13.55
C ASP A 183 10.25 3.24 -14.86
N ARG A 184 8.97 2.90 -14.93
CA ARG A 184 8.37 2.29 -16.14
C ARG A 184 8.43 3.21 -17.35
N ALA A 185 8.20 4.50 -17.18
CA ALA A 185 8.31 5.47 -18.28
C ALA A 185 9.76 5.62 -18.75
N ALA A 186 10.74 5.53 -17.85
CA ALA A 186 12.16 5.51 -18.19
C ALA A 186 12.51 4.26 -19.00
N GLU A 187 12.10 3.08 -18.54
CA GLU A 187 12.29 1.81 -19.26
C GLU A 187 11.66 1.85 -20.66
N ALA A 188 10.42 2.30 -20.77
CA ALA A 188 9.73 2.44 -22.05
C ALA A 188 10.43 3.42 -23.00
N ALA A 189 11.18 4.39 -22.46
CA ALA A 189 12.04 5.31 -23.23
C ALA A 189 13.44 4.76 -23.51
N GLY A 190 13.73 3.50 -23.15
CA GLY A 190 15.04 2.87 -23.30
C GLY A 190 16.09 3.38 -22.30
N VAL A 191 15.66 3.95 -21.19
CA VAL A 191 16.52 4.41 -20.09
C VAL A 191 16.58 3.30 -19.03
N ASP A 192 17.79 2.86 -18.69
CA ASP A 192 17.98 1.90 -17.60
C ASP A 192 17.62 2.56 -16.25
N PRO A 193 16.63 2.07 -15.51
CA PRO A 193 16.25 2.62 -14.21
C PRO A 193 17.36 2.48 -13.14
N ALA A 194 18.35 1.62 -13.35
CA ALA A 194 19.51 1.48 -12.47
C ALA A 194 20.61 2.52 -12.76
N ASP A 195 20.59 3.14 -13.94
CA ASP A 195 21.51 4.20 -14.33
C ASP A 195 21.00 5.56 -13.80
N LYS A 196 21.61 6.01 -12.71
CA LYS A 196 21.21 7.25 -12.04
C LYS A 196 21.30 8.47 -12.97
N ASP A 197 22.36 8.60 -13.74
CA ASP A 197 22.59 9.75 -14.59
C ASP A 197 21.60 9.78 -15.77
N ALA A 198 21.31 8.63 -16.36
CA ALA A 198 20.31 8.48 -17.39
C ALA A 198 18.89 8.81 -16.88
N VAL A 199 18.53 8.33 -15.68
CA VAL A 199 17.26 8.66 -15.03
C VAL A 199 17.15 10.15 -14.71
N MET A 200 18.22 10.78 -14.20
CA MET A 200 18.23 12.21 -13.95
C MET A 200 18.06 13.03 -15.24
N ALA A 201 18.73 12.63 -16.33
CA ALA A 201 18.54 13.26 -17.63
C ALA A 201 17.11 13.07 -18.16
N PHE A 202 16.47 11.92 -17.90
CA PHE A 202 15.09 11.69 -18.26
C PHE A 202 14.12 12.62 -17.48
N ILE A 203 14.33 12.79 -16.17
CA ILE A 203 13.56 13.72 -15.33
C ILE A 203 13.74 15.16 -15.81
N ALA A 204 14.96 15.58 -16.12
CA ALA A 204 15.25 16.94 -16.62
C ALA A 204 14.48 17.26 -17.91
N ARG A 205 14.28 16.25 -18.78
CA ARG A 205 13.44 16.35 -19.99
C ARG A 205 11.93 16.35 -19.71
N GLY A 206 11.51 16.20 -18.46
CA GLY A 206 10.12 16.23 -18.03
C GLY A 206 9.46 14.85 -17.86
N ALA A 207 10.25 13.77 -17.87
CA ALA A 207 9.79 12.39 -17.67
C ALA A 207 8.47 12.11 -18.42
N PRO A 208 8.46 12.18 -19.76
CA PRO A 208 7.23 12.12 -20.55
C PRO A 208 6.45 10.83 -20.26
N GLY A 209 5.15 10.98 -20.05
CA GLY A 209 4.25 9.87 -19.76
C GLY A 209 4.12 9.50 -18.28
N ALA A 210 5.15 9.69 -17.46
CA ALA A 210 5.14 9.24 -16.06
C ALA A 210 3.97 9.80 -15.24
N LEU A 211 3.75 11.11 -15.28
CA LEU A 211 2.66 11.76 -14.54
C LEU A 211 1.27 11.35 -15.08
N LYS A 212 1.12 11.26 -16.41
CA LYS A 212 -0.12 10.81 -17.03
C LYS A 212 -0.48 9.38 -16.58
N ASN A 213 0.50 8.48 -16.64
CA ASN A 213 0.31 7.08 -16.25
C ASN A 213 0.01 6.95 -14.76
N ALA A 214 0.71 7.71 -13.90
CA ALA A 214 0.41 7.78 -12.48
C ALA A 214 -1.02 8.29 -12.20
N ALA A 215 -1.48 9.31 -12.93
CA ALA A 215 -2.83 9.83 -12.79
C ALA A 215 -3.90 8.82 -13.24
N VAL A 216 -3.68 8.13 -14.35
CA VAL A 216 -4.59 7.06 -14.82
C VAL A 216 -4.65 5.93 -13.80
N LYS A 217 -3.50 5.43 -13.35
CA LYS A 217 -3.43 4.37 -12.34
C LYS A 217 -4.07 4.82 -11.02
N GLY A 218 -3.70 6.00 -10.52
CA GLY A 218 -4.26 6.54 -9.28
C GLY A 218 -5.77 6.74 -9.32
N ALA A 219 -6.35 7.11 -10.47
CA ALA A 219 -7.80 7.22 -10.63
C ALA A 219 -8.48 5.84 -10.56
N VAL A 220 -7.90 4.82 -11.18
CA VAL A 220 -8.46 3.46 -11.17
C VAL A 220 -8.35 2.83 -9.79
N VAL A 221 -7.16 2.91 -9.17
CA VAL A 221 -6.93 2.43 -7.80
C VAL A 221 -7.87 3.16 -6.83
N GLY A 222 -7.93 4.49 -6.87
CA GLY A 222 -8.84 5.26 -6.02
C GLY A 222 -10.32 4.92 -6.19
N ALA A 223 -10.77 4.58 -7.41
CA ALA A 223 -12.12 4.09 -7.64
C ALA A 223 -12.36 2.71 -7.04
N ALA A 224 -11.39 1.80 -7.18
CA ALA A 224 -11.45 0.45 -6.62
C ALA A 224 -11.46 0.48 -5.09
N ASP A 225 -10.62 1.29 -4.45
CA ASP A 225 -10.58 1.51 -3.02
C ASP A 225 -11.91 2.02 -2.46
N MET A 226 -12.48 3.04 -3.11
CA MET A 226 -13.77 3.59 -2.73
C MET A 226 -14.90 2.56 -2.86
N ALA A 227 -14.88 1.73 -3.90
CA ALA A 227 -15.84 0.65 -4.08
C ALA A 227 -15.66 -0.43 -3.00
N ALA A 228 -14.43 -0.84 -2.72
CA ALA A 228 -14.08 -1.83 -1.70
C ALA A 228 -14.48 -1.35 -0.29
N MET A 229 -14.16 -0.12 0.08
CA MET A 229 -14.58 0.48 1.35
C MET A 229 -16.11 0.52 1.50
N LYS A 230 -16.84 0.87 0.44
CA LYS A 230 -18.31 0.89 0.46
C LYS A 230 -18.89 -0.51 0.64
N LEU A 231 -18.34 -1.49 -0.06
CA LEU A 231 -18.78 -2.90 0.05
C LEU A 231 -18.42 -3.50 1.41
N GLY A 232 -17.18 -3.34 1.87
CA GLY A 232 -16.72 -3.78 3.18
C GLY A 232 -17.52 -3.13 4.31
N GLY A 233 -17.72 -1.83 4.26
CA GLY A 233 -18.57 -1.10 5.20
C GLY A 233 -20.03 -1.58 5.18
N SER A 234 -20.56 -1.95 4.01
CA SER A 234 -21.91 -2.54 3.90
C SER A 234 -21.99 -3.90 4.59
N ILE A 235 -20.98 -4.76 4.42
CA ILE A 235 -20.89 -6.09 5.06
C ILE A 235 -20.84 -5.94 6.59
N LEU A 236 -20.01 -5.03 7.10
CA LEU A 236 -19.91 -4.75 8.52
C LEU A 236 -21.21 -4.16 9.10
N ASN A 237 -21.89 -3.26 8.35
CA ASN A 237 -23.15 -2.67 8.75
C ASN A 237 -24.31 -3.68 8.75
N MET A 238 -24.31 -4.68 7.87
CA MET A 238 -25.26 -5.80 7.96
C MET A 238 -25.09 -6.57 9.27
N GLY A 239 -23.85 -6.76 9.70
CA GLY A 239 -23.56 -7.34 11.03
C GLY A 239 -24.07 -6.51 12.19
N LYS A 240 -23.88 -5.19 12.17
CA LYS A 240 -24.42 -4.28 13.19
C LYS A 240 -25.95 -4.29 13.22
N LYS A 241 -26.61 -4.31 12.07
CA LYS A 241 -28.07 -4.42 11.96
C LYS A 241 -28.57 -5.76 12.52
N ALA A 242 -27.91 -6.87 12.18
CA ALA A 242 -28.26 -8.19 12.70
C ALA A 242 -28.06 -8.27 14.22
N ALA A 243 -26.94 -7.75 14.74
CA ALA A 243 -26.67 -7.68 16.18
C ALA A 243 -27.68 -6.78 16.91
N GLY A 244 -28.05 -5.65 16.33
CA GLY A 244 -29.11 -4.78 16.88
C GLY A 244 -30.47 -5.46 16.88
N LYS A 245 -30.81 -6.23 15.84
CA LYS A 245 -32.04 -7.02 15.82
C LYS A 245 -32.05 -8.10 16.92
N ALA A 246 -30.95 -8.84 17.04
CA ALA A 246 -30.80 -9.84 18.09
C ALA A 246 -30.87 -9.26 19.51
N ALA A 247 -30.31 -8.04 19.71
CA ALA A 247 -30.42 -7.35 20.99
C ALA A 247 -31.88 -6.97 21.30
N LEU A 248 -32.65 -6.45 20.34
CA LEU A 248 -34.06 -6.12 20.50
C LEU A 248 -34.89 -7.37 20.81
N GLU A 249 -34.61 -8.49 20.15
CA GLU A 249 -35.26 -9.78 20.43
C GLU A 249 -34.98 -10.25 21.85
N LYS A 250 -33.73 -10.18 22.34
CA LYS A 250 -33.37 -10.50 23.73
C LYS A 250 -34.04 -9.58 24.74
N MET A 251 -34.30 -8.32 24.39
CA MET A 251 -35.03 -7.36 25.22
C MET A 251 -36.57 -7.55 25.13
N GLY A 252 -37.07 -8.46 24.31
CA GLY A 252 -38.50 -8.66 24.08
C GLY A 252 -39.18 -7.50 23.32
N VAL A 253 -38.44 -6.67 22.63
CA VAL A 253 -38.97 -5.52 21.89
C VAL A 253 -39.36 -5.92 20.48
N ALA A 254 -40.64 -5.80 20.15
CA ALA A 254 -41.14 -6.10 18.82
C ALA A 254 -40.60 -5.11 17.77
N ALA A 255 -40.02 -5.63 16.67
CA ALA A 255 -39.44 -4.83 15.63
C ALA A 255 -40.46 -3.90 14.91
N ALA A 256 -41.74 -4.23 15.00
CA ALA A 256 -42.84 -3.44 14.42
C ALA A 256 -43.16 -2.16 15.24
N ASP A 257 -42.82 -2.15 16.54
CA ASP A 257 -43.02 -0.97 17.39
C ASP A 257 -41.82 -0.01 17.29
N LYS A 258 -41.96 0.97 16.39
CA LYS A 258 -40.91 1.96 16.14
C LYS A 258 -40.55 2.82 17.37
N ALA A 259 -41.54 3.11 18.22
CA ALA A 259 -41.33 3.92 19.43
C ALA A 259 -40.57 3.11 20.50
N ALA A 260 -40.98 1.86 20.75
CA ALA A 260 -40.28 0.95 21.65
C ALA A 260 -38.84 0.64 21.16
N VAL A 261 -38.64 0.46 19.85
CA VAL A 261 -37.32 0.25 19.25
C VAL A 261 -36.43 1.49 19.44
N ALA A 262 -36.98 2.69 19.23
CA ALA A 262 -36.20 3.94 19.43
C ALA A 262 -35.81 4.14 20.90
N ALA A 263 -36.74 3.88 21.82
CA ALA A 263 -36.47 3.94 23.25
C ALA A 263 -35.42 2.90 23.68
N ALA A 264 -35.56 1.64 23.26
CA ALA A 264 -34.62 0.58 23.57
C ALA A 264 -33.18 0.89 23.08
N LYS A 265 -33.03 1.39 21.85
CA LYS A 265 -31.73 1.74 21.28
C LYS A 265 -30.98 2.82 22.05
N GLY A 266 -31.67 3.66 22.80
CA GLY A 266 -31.08 4.67 23.68
C GLY A 266 -30.56 4.12 25.01
N THR A 267 -30.77 2.84 25.32
CA THR A 267 -30.41 2.26 26.62
C THR A 267 -29.01 1.65 26.64
N PRO A 268 -28.30 1.70 27.80
CA PRO A 268 -27.03 0.99 27.97
C PRO A 268 -27.15 -0.52 27.79
N GLU A 269 -28.30 -1.08 28.17
CA GLU A 269 -28.60 -2.50 28.04
C GLU A 269 -28.63 -2.95 26.57
N PHE A 270 -29.29 -2.19 25.70
CA PHE A 270 -29.23 -2.41 24.25
C PHE A 270 -27.81 -2.37 23.73
N ALA A 271 -27.04 -1.36 24.12
CA ALA A 271 -25.64 -1.24 23.68
C ALA A 271 -24.80 -2.45 24.12
N ALA A 272 -24.98 -2.94 25.34
CA ALA A 272 -24.30 -4.12 25.85
C ALA A 272 -24.69 -5.41 25.09
N LEU A 273 -25.97 -5.62 24.87
CA LEU A 273 -26.48 -6.78 24.15
C LEU A 273 -26.12 -6.75 22.66
N ALA A 274 -26.16 -5.59 22.03
CA ALA A 274 -25.74 -5.43 20.64
C ALA A 274 -24.22 -5.71 20.50
N LYS A 275 -23.40 -5.20 21.43
CA LYS A 275 -21.96 -5.48 21.45
C LYS A 275 -21.66 -6.95 21.67
N GLU A 276 -22.36 -7.61 22.58
CA GLU A 276 -22.24 -9.05 22.82
C GLU A 276 -22.67 -9.88 21.58
N SER A 277 -23.81 -9.51 20.98
CA SER A 277 -24.30 -10.16 19.76
C SER A 277 -23.41 -9.93 18.55
N ALA A 278 -22.73 -8.78 18.49
CA ALA A 278 -21.73 -8.49 17.45
C ALA A 278 -20.45 -9.30 17.62
N LYS A 279 -20.02 -9.54 18.86
CA LYS A 279 -18.86 -10.37 19.19
C LYS A 279 -19.13 -11.87 19.04
N GLY A 280 -20.40 -12.27 19.12
CA GLY A 280 -20.83 -13.68 19.19
C GLY A 280 -20.54 -14.45 17.92
N GLY A 281 -19.52 -15.32 17.97
CA GLY A 281 -19.38 -16.51 17.16
C GLY A 281 -18.74 -16.32 15.78
N LEU A 282 -18.63 -17.46 15.09
CA LEU A 282 -18.13 -17.60 13.73
C LEU A 282 -18.68 -16.57 12.71
N GLY A 283 -19.92 -16.11 12.91
CA GLY A 283 -20.53 -15.07 12.05
C GLY A 283 -19.87 -13.69 12.15
N GLY A 284 -19.31 -13.32 13.31
CA GLY A 284 -18.53 -12.08 13.47
C GLY A 284 -17.20 -12.17 12.73
N ALA A 285 -16.44 -13.23 13.00
CA ALA A 285 -15.16 -13.49 12.36
C ALA A 285 -15.31 -13.63 10.82
N ALA A 286 -16.35 -14.36 10.36
CA ALA A 286 -16.62 -14.51 8.93
C ALA A 286 -16.95 -13.18 8.24
N ARG A 287 -17.65 -12.24 8.91
CA ARG A 287 -17.94 -10.92 8.34
C ARG A 287 -16.68 -10.04 8.25
N HIS A 288 -15.83 -10.08 9.26
CA HIS A 288 -14.54 -9.38 9.19
C HIS A 288 -13.67 -9.98 8.09
N ALA A 289 -13.59 -11.31 8.00
CA ALA A 289 -12.86 -11.97 6.91
C ALA A 289 -13.43 -11.60 5.53
N ALA A 290 -14.76 -11.52 5.38
CA ALA A 290 -15.39 -11.11 4.13
C ALA A 290 -15.14 -9.64 3.81
N ALA A 291 -15.15 -8.75 4.80
CA ALA A 291 -14.81 -7.34 4.60
C ALA A 291 -13.35 -7.19 4.14
N TYR A 292 -12.42 -7.88 4.79
CA TYR A 292 -11.00 -7.90 4.40
C TYR A 292 -10.77 -8.51 3.02
N ALA A 293 -11.46 -9.62 2.70
CA ALA A 293 -11.41 -10.19 1.36
C ALA A 293 -11.93 -9.24 0.29
N THR A 294 -12.94 -8.42 0.61
CA THR A 294 -13.46 -7.40 -0.30
C THR A 294 -12.45 -6.27 -0.51
N GLU A 295 -11.76 -5.86 0.54
CA GLU A 295 -10.70 -4.85 0.50
C GLU A 295 -9.52 -5.34 -0.34
N ALA A 296 -9.02 -6.56 -0.07
CA ALA A 296 -7.97 -7.17 -0.87
C ALA A 296 -8.37 -7.39 -2.34
N ALA A 297 -9.63 -7.73 -2.61
CA ALA A 297 -10.13 -7.83 -3.99
C ALA A 297 -10.21 -6.48 -4.67
N GLY A 298 -10.52 -5.39 -3.95
CA GLY A 298 -10.49 -4.02 -4.45
C GLY A 298 -9.08 -3.59 -4.81
N GLU A 299 -8.12 -3.81 -3.94
CA GLU A 299 -6.71 -3.54 -4.16
C GLU A 299 -6.18 -4.31 -5.38
N PHE A 300 -6.46 -5.62 -5.44
CA PHE A 300 -6.09 -6.43 -6.61
C PHE A 300 -6.68 -5.86 -7.91
N ALA A 301 -7.97 -5.58 -7.92
CA ALA A 301 -8.64 -5.08 -9.12
C ALA A 301 -8.12 -3.67 -9.49
N GLY A 302 -7.90 -2.81 -8.50
CA GLY A 302 -7.37 -1.47 -8.69
C GLY A 302 -5.98 -1.50 -9.29
N GLU A 303 -5.09 -2.31 -8.73
CA GLU A 303 -3.71 -2.45 -9.19
C GLU A 303 -3.63 -3.09 -10.58
N TYR A 304 -4.34 -4.20 -10.79
CA TYR A 304 -4.36 -4.91 -12.07
C TYR A 304 -4.91 -4.05 -13.21
N LEU A 305 -6.10 -3.48 -13.00
CA LEU A 305 -6.72 -2.61 -14.01
C LEU A 305 -5.96 -1.29 -14.16
N GLY A 306 -5.49 -0.72 -13.05
CA GLY A 306 -4.73 0.52 -13.07
C GLY A 306 -3.43 0.40 -13.85
N THR A 307 -2.66 -0.67 -13.63
CA THR A 307 -1.42 -0.94 -14.35
C THR A 307 -1.71 -1.25 -15.82
N GLY A 308 -2.70 -2.09 -16.10
CA GLY A 308 -3.10 -2.41 -17.48
C GLY A 308 -3.53 -1.18 -18.29
N LEU A 309 -4.33 -0.31 -17.72
CA LEU A 309 -4.82 0.91 -18.37
C LEU A 309 -3.76 2.00 -18.49
N ALA A 310 -2.86 2.11 -17.51
CA ALA A 310 -1.81 3.12 -17.52
C ALA A 310 -0.66 2.76 -18.46
N ASN A 311 -0.25 1.49 -18.49
CA ASN A 311 0.99 1.05 -19.14
C ASN A 311 0.77 0.04 -20.28
N GLY A 312 -0.43 -0.52 -20.40
CA GLY A 312 -0.72 -1.63 -21.32
C GLY A 312 -0.21 -2.99 -20.83
N GLU A 313 0.28 -3.06 -19.60
CA GLU A 313 0.84 -4.26 -18.97
C GLU A 313 -0.13 -4.82 -17.93
N TRP A 314 -0.50 -6.07 -18.05
CA TRP A 314 -1.42 -6.75 -17.13
C TRP A 314 -0.63 -7.59 -16.12
N ASP A 315 -0.24 -6.96 -15.01
CA ASP A 315 0.62 -7.56 -13.98
C ASP A 315 -0.22 -8.19 -12.85
N GLU A 316 -0.62 -9.46 -13.05
CA GLU A 316 -1.35 -10.22 -12.03
C GLU A 316 -0.53 -10.43 -10.75
N LYS A 317 0.79 -10.57 -10.88
CA LYS A 317 1.67 -10.85 -9.73
C LYS A 317 1.85 -9.61 -8.86
N GLY A 318 2.10 -8.46 -9.48
CA GLY A 318 2.19 -7.19 -8.77
C GLY A 318 0.88 -6.86 -8.06
N ALA A 319 -0.25 -7.01 -8.75
CA ALA A 319 -1.57 -6.79 -8.18
C ALA A 319 -1.87 -7.72 -6.99
N ALA A 320 -1.45 -8.98 -7.06
CA ALA A 320 -1.64 -9.92 -5.96
C ALA A 320 -0.75 -9.62 -4.75
N LEU A 321 0.48 -9.17 -4.96
CA LEU A 321 1.37 -8.73 -3.88
C LEU A 321 0.80 -7.51 -3.15
N GLU A 322 0.27 -6.54 -3.90
CA GLU A 322 -0.37 -5.37 -3.34
C GLU A 322 -1.62 -5.75 -2.52
N ALA A 323 -2.51 -6.57 -3.08
CA ALA A 323 -3.68 -7.09 -2.37
C ALA A 323 -3.33 -7.89 -1.11
N PHE A 324 -2.25 -8.66 -1.15
CA PHE A 324 -1.77 -9.39 0.03
C PHE A 324 -1.22 -8.45 1.10
N SER A 325 -0.51 -7.39 0.69
CA SER A 325 0.04 -6.39 1.61
C SER A 325 -1.07 -5.58 2.29
N SER A 326 -2.19 -5.32 1.60
CA SER A 326 -3.34 -4.59 2.15
C SER A 326 -4.05 -5.34 3.29
N LEU A 327 -3.99 -6.69 3.31
CA LEU A 327 -4.51 -7.47 4.44
C LEU A 327 -3.83 -7.11 5.76
N GLY A 328 -2.58 -6.66 5.72
CA GLY A 328 -1.86 -6.17 6.89
C GLY A 328 -2.36 -4.83 7.42
N HIS A 329 -2.88 -3.96 6.55
CA HIS A 329 -3.45 -2.67 6.94
C HIS A 329 -4.69 -2.85 7.82
N SER A 330 -5.53 -3.81 7.46
CA SER A 330 -6.78 -4.11 8.15
C SER A 330 -6.57 -4.78 9.52
N ALA A 331 -5.40 -5.39 9.76
CA ALA A 331 -5.10 -6.06 11.03
C ALA A 331 -4.64 -5.07 12.13
N VAL A 332 -4.27 -3.84 11.77
CA VAL A 332 -3.72 -2.82 12.69
C VAL A 332 -4.78 -1.77 13.09
N GLY A 333 -5.93 -1.71 12.42
CA GLY A 333 -7.09 -0.84 12.71
C GLY A 333 -8.16 -1.57 13.48
#